data_37e660ff67c3a37d297b78890b7aadb2
#
_entry.id   37e660ff67c3a37d297b78890b7aadb2
#
_cell.length_a   1.000
_cell.length_b   1.000
_cell.length_c   1.000
_cell.angle_alpha   90.00
_cell.angle_beta   90.00
_cell.angle_gamma   90.00
#
_symmetry.space_group_name_H-M   'P 1'
#
loop_
_entity.id
_entity.type
_entity.pdbx_description
1 polymer ?
#
loop_
_entity_poly.entity_id
_entity_poly.type
_entity_poly.pdbx_seq_one_letter_code
_entity_poly.pdbx_strand_id
1 'polypeptide(L)'
;MADSIIDKLKQQFRQGSVLLKLIYINVAIFLLLRLTWVVLMLFNIDGYVILPFIEMPSIPYEFITHPWTLLTYMFVHYDVWHILFNMLWLYWFGQIFLMSFSEKQMVGLYLLGGIAGGLLYLLSYNLFPYFDGKEGLMCGASASIIAIVVATASVS
;
A
#
# COMPACT_ATOMS: atom_id res chain seq x y z
N MET A 1 -30.85 16.20 14.50
CA MET A 1 -30.01 15.18 15.13
C MET A 1 -28.58 15.41 14.65
N ALA A 2 -27.62 15.46 15.56
CA ALA A 2 -26.23 15.57 15.13
C ALA A 2 -25.85 14.28 14.39
N ASP A 3 -25.41 14.41 13.13
CA ASP A 3 -24.92 13.28 12.36
C ASP A 3 -23.83 12.59 13.16
N SER A 4 -23.88 11.27 13.23
CA SER A 4 -22.85 10.51 13.91
C SER A 4 -21.49 10.71 13.21
N ILE A 5 -20.38 10.55 13.94
CA ILE A 5 -19.03 10.61 13.34
C ILE A 5 -18.94 9.63 12.16
N ILE A 6 -19.59 8.48 12.28
CA ILE A 6 -19.65 7.45 11.23
C ILE A 6 -20.35 7.97 9.96
N ASP A 7 -21.46 8.71 10.12
CA ASP A 7 -22.19 9.26 8.97
C ASP A 7 -21.38 10.34 8.25
N LYS A 8 -20.67 11.17 9.00
CA LYS A 8 -19.74 12.17 8.43
C LYS A 8 -18.59 11.51 7.67
N LEU A 9 -17.99 10.44 8.21
CA LEU A 9 -16.92 9.70 7.52
C LEU A 9 -17.45 9.01 6.26
N LYS A 10 -18.63 8.40 6.30
CA LYS A 10 -19.29 7.82 5.12
C LYS A 10 -19.55 8.88 4.04
N GLN A 11 -20.02 10.04 4.42
CA GLN A 11 -20.28 11.14 3.50
C GLN A 11 -18.98 11.65 2.87
N GLN A 12 -17.93 11.86 3.67
CA GLN A 12 -16.62 12.26 3.17
C GLN A 12 -16.03 11.22 2.23
N PHE A 13 -16.17 9.93 2.52
CA PHE A 13 -15.71 8.86 1.63
C PHE A 13 -16.49 8.83 0.32
N ARG A 14 -17.80 8.99 0.34
CA ARG A 14 -18.65 8.98 -0.88
C ARG A 14 -18.42 10.19 -1.76
N GLN A 15 -18.24 11.37 -1.17
CA GLN A 15 -18.09 12.65 -1.87
C GLN A 15 -16.63 13.06 -2.06
N GLY A 16 -15.70 12.39 -1.38
CA GLY A 16 -14.27 12.66 -1.45
C GLY A 16 -13.66 12.29 -2.80
N SER A 17 -12.58 12.99 -3.14
CA SER A 17 -11.74 12.64 -4.29
C SER A 17 -11.16 11.22 -4.14
N VAL A 18 -10.77 10.63 -5.26
CA VAL A 18 -10.06 9.34 -5.30
C VAL A 18 -8.80 9.35 -4.41
N LEU A 19 -8.11 10.47 -4.33
CA LEU A 19 -6.97 10.64 -3.43
C LEU A 19 -7.33 10.36 -1.97
N LEU A 20 -8.40 10.96 -1.47
CA LEU A 20 -8.87 10.72 -0.10
C LEU A 20 -9.33 9.28 0.10
N LYS A 21 -9.97 8.68 -0.92
CA LYS A 21 -10.38 7.27 -0.86
C LYS A 21 -9.19 6.33 -0.75
N LEU A 22 -8.11 6.56 -1.51
CA LEU A 22 -6.87 5.78 -1.39
C LEU A 22 -6.26 5.91 0.01
N ILE A 23 -6.20 7.12 0.57
CA ILE A 23 -5.69 7.35 1.92
C ILE A 23 -6.55 6.59 2.94
N TYR A 24 -7.88 6.72 2.88
CA TYR A 24 -8.78 6.03 3.82
C TYR A 24 -8.69 4.51 3.73
N ILE A 25 -8.54 3.95 2.52
CA ILE A 25 -8.35 2.50 2.34
C ILE A 25 -7.06 2.04 3.01
N ASN A 26 -5.94 2.73 2.79
CA ASN A 26 -4.66 2.40 3.42
C ASN A 26 -4.75 2.47 4.96
N VAL A 27 -5.34 3.55 5.49
CA VAL A 27 -5.51 3.72 6.94
C VAL A 27 -6.44 2.66 7.53
N ALA A 28 -7.56 2.35 6.85
CA ALA A 28 -8.50 1.33 7.31
C ALA A 28 -7.85 -0.06 7.36
N ILE A 29 -7.10 -0.45 6.32
CA ILE A 29 -6.37 -1.72 6.28
C ILE A 29 -5.31 -1.75 7.39
N PHE A 30 -4.56 -0.67 7.60
CA PHE A 30 -3.57 -0.59 8.67
C PHE A 30 -4.21 -0.82 10.05
N LEU A 31 -5.31 -0.13 10.35
CA LEU A 31 -6.02 -0.30 11.62
C LEU A 31 -6.59 -1.72 11.79
N LEU A 32 -7.14 -2.29 10.72
CA LEU A 32 -7.65 -3.67 10.73
C LEU A 32 -6.52 -4.68 11.02
N LEU A 33 -5.38 -4.56 10.36
CA LEU A 33 -4.23 -5.42 10.58
C LEU A 33 -3.67 -5.28 12.00
N ARG A 34 -3.62 -4.05 12.53
CA ARG A 34 -3.21 -3.82 13.93
C ARG A 34 -4.16 -4.44 14.92
N LEU A 35 -5.46 -4.31 14.70
CA LEU A 35 -6.47 -4.97 15.54
C LEU A 35 -6.34 -6.50 15.46
N THR A 36 -6.19 -7.04 14.26
CA THR A 36 -5.97 -8.48 14.06
C THR A 36 -4.72 -8.95 14.81
N TRP A 37 -3.62 -8.21 14.74
CA TRP A 37 -2.39 -8.53 15.47
C TRP A 37 -2.60 -8.57 16.99
N VAL A 38 -3.30 -7.56 17.54
CA VAL A 38 -3.62 -7.54 18.97
C VAL A 38 -4.46 -8.77 19.37
N VAL A 39 -5.46 -9.12 18.55
CA VAL A 39 -6.28 -10.31 18.80
C VAL A 39 -5.45 -11.58 18.78
N LEU A 40 -4.59 -11.79 17.78
CA LEU A 40 -3.71 -12.95 17.69
C LEU A 40 -2.79 -13.04 18.90
N MET A 41 -2.20 -11.91 19.31
CA MET A 41 -1.34 -11.85 20.50
C MET A 41 -2.07 -12.27 21.78
N LEU A 42 -3.35 -11.89 21.95
CA LEU A 42 -4.16 -12.30 23.10
C LEU A 42 -4.37 -13.84 23.15
N PHE A 43 -4.30 -14.51 22.01
CA PHE A 43 -4.38 -15.97 21.91
C PHE A 43 -3.01 -16.65 21.86
N ASN A 44 -1.91 -15.95 22.15
CA ASN A 44 -0.52 -16.42 22.02
C ASN A 44 -0.17 -16.94 20.63
N ILE A 45 -0.79 -16.36 19.59
CA ILE A 45 -0.48 -16.63 18.18
C ILE A 45 0.45 -15.51 17.69
N ASP A 46 1.55 -15.89 17.04
CA ASP A 46 2.44 -14.91 16.43
C ASP A 46 1.74 -14.20 15.24
N GLY A 47 1.63 -12.88 15.32
CA GLY A 47 1.02 -12.07 14.26
C GLY A 47 1.76 -12.13 12.92
N TYR A 48 3.04 -12.52 12.90
CA TYR A 48 3.82 -12.70 11.68
C TYR A 48 3.27 -13.82 10.78
N VAL A 49 2.46 -14.73 11.30
CA VAL A 49 1.85 -15.83 10.52
C VAL A 49 1.01 -15.36 9.34
N ILE A 50 0.48 -14.13 9.38
CA ILE A 50 -0.37 -13.60 8.29
C ILE A 50 0.43 -12.89 7.18
N LEU A 51 1.65 -12.45 7.47
CA LEU A 51 2.44 -11.61 6.55
C LEU A 51 2.71 -12.27 5.19
N PRO A 52 3.10 -13.57 5.11
CA PRO A 52 3.34 -14.24 3.83
C PRO A 52 2.12 -14.28 2.90
N PHE A 53 0.91 -14.06 3.45
CA PHE A 53 -0.33 -14.06 2.68
C PHE A 53 -0.74 -12.69 2.16
N ILE A 54 -0.11 -11.60 2.63
CA ILE A 54 -0.51 -10.22 2.30
C ILE A 54 0.64 -9.34 1.82
N GLU A 55 1.88 -9.69 2.13
CA GLU A 55 3.10 -8.99 1.69
C GLU A 55 3.71 -9.66 0.47
N MET A 56 4.45 -8.90 -0.34
CA MET A 56 5.09 -9.40 -1.56
C MET A 56 6.34 -10.23 -1.22
N PRO A 57 6.36 -11.55 -1.51
CA PRO A 57 7.51 -12.39 -1.21
C PRO A 57 8.64 -12.18 -2.22
N SER A 58 9.88 -12.43 -1.78
CA SER A 58 11.07 -12.46 -2.65
C SER A 58 11.26 -13.80 -3.35
N ILE A 59 10.59 -14.85 -2.90
CA ILE A 59 10.71 -16.22 -3.41
C ILE A 59 9.68 -16.45 -4.52
N PRO A 60 10.11 -16.81 -5.77
CA PRO A 60 9.19 -17.01 -6.89
C PRO A 60 8.12 -18.08 -6.62
N TYR A 61 8.46 -19.16 -5.93
CA TYR A 61 7.50 -20.21 -5.59
C TYR A 61 6.38 -19.69 -4.68
N GLU A 62 6.72 -18.90 -3.66
CA GLU A 62 5.75 -18.28 -2.78
C GLU A 62 4.86 -17.29 -3.53
N PHE A 63 5.44 -16.50 -4.44
CA PHE A 63 4.67 -15.61 -5.30
C PHE A 63 3.69 -16.36 -6.19
N ILE A 64 4.08 -17.47 -6.80
CA ILE A 64 3.19 -18.28 -7.66
C ILE A 64 2.01 -18.85 -6.85
N THR A 65 2.25 -19.23 -5.59
CA THR A 65 1.19 -19.76 -4.71
C THR A 65 0.30 -18.66 -4.12
N HIS A 66 0.79 -17.42 -4.01
CA HIS A 66 0.07 -16.27 -3.46
C HIS A 66 0.14 -15.04 -4.41
N PRO A 67 -0.32 -15.15 -5.68
CA PRO A 67 -0.11 -14.08 -6.68
C PRO A 67 -0.86 -12.78 -6.35
N TRP A 68 -1.89 -12.83 -5.51
CA TRP A 68 -2.61 -11.64 -5.04
C TRP A 68 -1.74 -10.71 -4.19
N THR A 69 -0.62 -11.21 -3.64
CA THR A 69 0.32 -10.41 -2.87
C THR A 69 0.91 -9.27 -3.69
N LEU A 70 0.97 -9.40 -5.02
CA LEU A 70 1.35 -8.33 -5.95
C LEU A 70 0.43 -7.09 -5.85
N LEU A 71 -0.79 -7.26 -5.37
CA LEU A 71 -1.74 -6.16 -5.16
C LEU A 71 -1.88 -5.80 -3.68
N THR A 72 -1.93 -6.79 -2.79
CA THR A 72 -2.22 -6.54 -1.39
C THR A 72 -1.08 -5.81 -0.68
N TYR A 73 0.17 -6.09 -1.01
CA TYR A 73 1.34 -5.53 -0.35
C TYR A 73 1.35 -4.00 -0.34
N MET A 74 0.85 -3.36 -1.41
CA MET A 74 0.86 -1.90 -1.55
C MET A 74 -0.09 -1.18 -0.57
N PHE A 75 -0.94 -1.92 0.13
CA PHE A 75 -1.85 -1.41 1.17
C PHE A 75 -1.42 -1.79 2.59
N VAL A 76 -0.42 -2.66 2.73
CA VAL A 76 0.10 -3.12 4.02
C VAL A 76 1.18 -2.17 4.51
N HIS A 77 1.15 -1.77 5.78
CA HIS A 77 2.17 -0.91 6.39
C HIS A 77 2.62 -1.47 7.73
N TYR A 78 3.93 -1.48 7.94
CA TYR A 78 4.56 -2.14 9.07
C TYR A 78 4.33 -1.40 10.40
N ASP A 79 4.40 -0.07 10.41
CA ASP A 79 4.26 0.76 11.60
C ASP A 79 3.61 2.12 11.31
N VAL A 80 3.37 2.88 12.37
CA VAL A 80 2.71 4.19 12.30
C VAL A 80 3.51 5.20 11.47
N TRP A 81 4.83 5.20 11.57
CA TRP A 81 5.66 6.13 10.81
C TRP A 81 5.66 5.78 9.33
N HIS A 82 5.72 4.48 9.02
CA HIS A 82 5.66 3.99 7.65
C HIS A 82 4.37 4.43 6.95
N ILE A 83 3.20 4.22 7.56
CA ILE A 83 1.94 4.67 6.96
C ILE A 83 1.83 6.19 6.94
N LEU A 84 2.25 6.88 8.01
CA LEU A 84 2.17 8.34 8.11
C LEU A 84 2.91 9.01 6.95
N PHE A 85 4.18 8.64 6.73
CA PHE A 85 4.97 9.21 5.65
C PHE A 85 4.42 8.85 4.27
N ASN A 86 3.99 7.60 4.05
CA ASN A 86 3.36 7.22 2.78
C ASN A 86 2.09 8.06 2.51
N MET A 87 1.21 8.22 3.49
CA MET A 87 -0.03 8.98 3.31
C MET A 87 0.23 10.48 3.15
N LEU A 88 1.24 11.02 3.82
CA LEU A 88 1.64 12.41 3.69
C LEU A 88 2.17 12.70 2.26
N TRP A 89 3.05 11.85 1.75
CA TRP A 89 3.57 11.96 0.39
C TRP A 89 2.45 11.75 -0.65
N LEU A 90 1.58 10.75 -0.45
CA LEU A 90 0.44 10.52 -1.32
C LEU A 90 -0.49 11.74 -1.34
N TYR A 91 -0.74 12.35 -0.20
CA TYR A 91 -1.59 13.54 -0.10
C TYR A 91 -0.99 14.74 -0.85
N TRP A 92 0.26 15.09 -0.58
CA TRP A 92 0.90 16.24 -1.22
C TRP A 92 1.06 16.06 -2.73
N PHE A 93 1.71 15.00 -3.15
CA PHE A 93 1.94 14.76 -4.57
C PHE A 93 0.66 14.37 -5.31
N GLY A 94 -0.27 13.71 -4.65
CA GLY A 94 -1.58 13.41 -5.21
C GLY A 94 -2.40 14.65 -5.52
N GLN A 95 -2.32 15.69 -4.69
CA GLN A 95 -2.97 16.98 -4.99
C GLN A 95 -2.36 17.64 -6.22
N ILE A 96 -1.03 17.70 -6.31
CA ILE A 96 -0.33 18.28 -7.46
C ILE A 96 -0.64 17.47 -8.73
N PHE A 97 -0.62 16.13 -8.63
CA PHE A 97 -0.97 15.24 -9.73
C PHE A 97 -2.37 15.53 -10.28
N LEU A 98 -3.36 15.71 -9.42
CA LEU A 98 -4.75 15.98 -9.81
C LEU A 98 -4.96 17.38 -10.42
N MET A 99 -3.98 18.27 -10.39
CA MET A 99 -4.02 19.54 -11.14
C MET A 99 -3.84 19.33 -12.64
N SER A 100 -3.14 18.27 -13.05
CA SER A 100 -2.80 17.99 -14.46
C SER A 100 -3.40 16.68 -14.98
N PHE A 101 -3.76 15.76 -14.10
CA PHE A 101 -4.26 14.44 -14.44
C PHE A 101 -5.60 14.12 -13.78
N SER A 102 -6.32 13.16 -14.35
CA SER A 102 -7.61 12.71 -13.83
C SER A 102 -7.50 11.73 -12.67
N GLU A 103 -8.56 11.59 -11.89
CA GLU A 103 -8.69 10.59 -10.83
C GLU A 103 -8.50 9.15 -11.35
N LYS A 104 -8.96 8.84 -12.55
CA LYS A 104 -8.79 7.52 -13.18
C LYS A 104 -7.32 7.22 -13.46
N GLN A 105 -6.57 8.23 -13.93
CA GLN A 105 -5.13 8.10 -14.16
C GLN A 105 -4.38 7.92 -12.84
N MET A 106 -4.80 8.57 -11.75
CA MET A 106 -4.22 8.36 -10.43
C MET A 106 -4.37 6.92 -9.96
N VAL A 107 -5.58 6.33 -10.05
CA VAL A 107 -5.79 4.91 -9.67
C VAL A 107 -4.96 3.99 -10.55
N GLY A 108 -4.99 4.20 -11.87
CA GLY A 108 -4.20 3.42 -12.81
C GLY A 108 -2.71 3.45 -12.48
N LEU A 109 -2.17 4.64 -12.23
CA LEU A 109 -0.76 4.82 -11.93
C LEU A 109 -0.38 4.27 -10.54
N TYR A 110 -1.26 4.40 -9.54
CA TYR A 110 -1.08 3.80 -8.22
C TYR A 110 -0.94 2.27 -8.34
N LEU A 111 -1.86 1.63 -9.06
CA LEU A 111 -1.84 0.18 -9.25
C LEU A 111 -0.67 -0.28 -10.12
N LEU A 112 -0.44 0.36 -11.26
CA LEU A 112 0.66 0.00 -12.17
C LEU A 112 2.04 0.24 -11.54
N GLY A 113 2.20 1.34 -10.80
CA GLY A 113 3.44 1.63 -10.07
C GLY A 113 3.71 0.59 -8.97
N GLY A 114 2.66 0.20 -8.25
CA GLY A 114 2.75 -0.88 -7.27
C GLY A 114 3.09 -2.22 -7.92
N ILE A 115 2.42 -2.62 -8.99
CA ILE A 115 2.72 -3.85 -9.72
C ILE A 115 4.17 -3.85 -10.22
N ALA A 116 4.60 -2.77 -10.86
CA ALA A 116 5.98 -2.64 -11.34
C ALA A 116 7.00 -2.74 -10.19
N GLY A 117 6.73 -2.06 -9.06
CA GLY A 117 7.58 -2.13 -7.87
C GLY A 117 7.67 -3.55 -7.29
N GLY A 118 6.55 -4.26 -7.19
CA GLY A 118 6.51 -5.65 -6.72
C GLY A 118 7.29 -6.60 -7.64
N LEU A 119 7.14 -6.46 -8.95
CA LEU A 119 7.89 -7.27 -9.92
C LEU A 119 9.39 -6.93 -9.90
N LEU A 120 9.76 -5.66 -9.80
CA LEU A 120 11.16 -5.25 -9.66
C LEU A 120 11.79 -5.78 -8.38
N TYR A 121 11.04 -5.78 -7.28
CA TYR A 121 11.48 -6.39 -6.03
C TYR A 121 11.79 -7.89 -6.20
N LEU A 122 10.84 -8.65 -6.75
CA LEU A 122 11.00 -10.08 -7.01
C LEU A 122 12.20 -10.35 -7.93
N LEU A 123 12.31 -9.60 -9.02
CA LEU A 123 13.43 -9.73 -9.96
C LEU A 123 14.76 -9.40 -9.30
N SER A 124 14.83 -8.33 -8.49
CA SER A 124 16.07 -7.92 -7.83
C SER A 124 16.61 -8.99 -6.90
N TYR A 125 15.76 -9.62 -6.11
CA TYR A 125 16.15 -10.70 -5.21
C TYR A 125 16.66 -11.94 -5.93
N ASN A 126 16.19 -12.20 -7.16
CA ASN A 126 16.54 -13.40 -7.92
C ASN A 126 17.60 -13.17 -9.01
N LEU A 127 17.98 -11.93 -9.28
CA LEU A 127 18.99 -11.61 -10.30
C LEU A 127 20.31 -11.12 -9.72
N PHE A 128 20.29 -10.43 -8.57
CA PHE A 128 21.50 -9.82 -8.02
C PHE A 128 22.16 -10.71 -6.95
N PRO A 129 23.45 -11.05 -7.09
CA PRO A 129 24.19 -11.90 -6.13
C PRO A 129 24.20 -11.36 -4.70
N TYR A 130 24.00 -10.05 -4.52
CA TYR A 130 23.87 -9.42 -3.20
C TYR A 130 22.77 -10.06 -2.36
N PHE A 131 21.70 -10.56 -2.98
CA PHE A 131 20.55 -11.16 -2.32
C PHE A 131 20.63 -12.67 -2.18
N ASP A 132 21.72 -13.31 -2.66
CA ASP A 132 21.88 -14.76 -2.56
C ASP A 132 21.73 -15.25 -1.10
N GLY A 133 20.84 -16.22 -0.90
CA GLY A 133 20.50 -16.76 0.43
C GLY A 133 19.73 -15.83 1.34
N LYS A 134 19.24 -14.67 0.84
CA LYS A 134 18.37 -13.76 1.59
C LYS A 134 16.94 -13.92 1.12
N GLU A 135 16.05 -13.88 2.07
CA GLU A 135 14.60 -13.88 1.85
C GLU A 135 14.00 -12.63 2.46
N GLY A 136 12.90 -12.16 1.91
CA GLY A 136 12.24 -10.97 2.42
C GLY A 136 10.77 -10.89 2.00
N LEU A 137 10.05 -10.07 2.74
CA LEU A 137 8.69 -9.66 2.45
C LEU A 137 8.68 -8.14 2.27
N MET A 138 8.01 -7.67 1.24
CA MET A 138 7.89 -6.23 0.96
C MET A 138 6.46 -5.77 1.19
N CYS A 139 6.32 -4.64 1.86
CA CYS A 139 5.04 -3.96 2.06
C CYS A 139 5.15 -2.45 1.88
N GLY A 140 4.01 -1.80 1.66
CA GLY A 140 3.87 -0.35 1.61
C GLY A 140 3.49 0.21 0.24
N ALA A 141 2.86 1.38 0.29
CA ALA A 141 2.41 2.12 -0.89
C ALA A 141 3.55 2.86 -1.61
N SER A 142 4.78 2.79 -1.14
CA SER A 142 5.89 3.63 -1.61
C SER A 142 6.16 3.53 -3.11
N ALA A 143 6.12 2.34 -3.69
CA ALA A 143 6.30 2.16 -5.14
C ALA A 143 5.19 2.85 -5.95
N SER A 144 3.95 2.71 -5.53
CA SER A 144 2.78 3.39 -6.11
C SER A 144 2.90 4.91 -6.00
N ILE A 145 3.37 5.40 -4.86
CA ILE A 145 3.55 6.83 -4.59
C ILE A 145 4.69 7.39 -5.44
N ILE A 146 5.81 6.69 -5.54
CA ILE A 146 6.95 7.10 -6.40
C ILE A 146 6.48 7.25 -7.85
N ALA A 147 5.65 6.35 -8.37
CA ALA A 147 5.10 6.48 -9.72
C ALA A 147 4.29 7.78 -9.89
N ILE A 148 3.46 8.15 -8.90
CA ILE A 148 2.71 9.41 -8.90
C ILE A 148 3.67 10.62 -8.84
N VAL A 149 4.69 10.57 -7.99
CA VAL A 149 5.70 11.64 -7.85
C VAL A 149 6.42 11.86 -9.19
N VAL A 150 6.91 10.79 -9.82
CA VAL A 150 7.62 10.87 -11.10
C VAL A 150 6.72 11.42 -12.20
N ALA A 151 5.48 10.95 -12.30
CA ALA A 151 4.54 11.48 -13.28
C ALA A 151 4.22 12.97 -13.04
N THR A 152 4.11 13.38 -11.79
CA THR A 152 3.91 14.80 -11.42
C THR A 152 5.10 15.64 -11.86
N ALA A 153 6.31 15.17 -11.59
CA ALA A 153 7.55 15.87 -11.96
C ALA A 153 7.79 15.96 -13.48
N SER A 154 7.16 15.07 -14.27
CA SER A 154 7.32 15.07 -15.73
C SER A 154 6.50 16.15 -16.46
N VAL A 155 5.57 16.82 -15.76
CA VAL A 155 4.66 17.84 -16.32
C VAL A 155 4.78 19.20 -15.63
N SER A 156 5.64 19.32 -14.63
CA SER A 156 6.05 20.57 -13.96
C SER A 156 7.27 21.22 -14.64
#